data_db75c8cbb189560681e5499141072c5c
#
_entry.id   db75c8cbb189560681e5499141072c5c
#
_cell.length_a   1.000
_cell.length_b   1.000
_cell.length_c   1.000
_cell.angle_alpha   90.00
_cell.angle_beta   90.00
_cell.angle_gamma   90.00
#
_symmetry.space_group_name_H-M   'P 1'
#
loop_
_entity.id
_entity.type
_entity.pdbx_description
1 polymer ?
#
loop_
_entity_poly.entity_id
_entity_poly.type
_entity_poly.pdbx_seq_one_letter_code
_entity_poly.pdbx_strand_id
1 'polypeptide(L)'
;IYRRDYPMAKIKVQNTEITIVSHNDDDYISLTDMARSQLQEHIIFRWLSLKSTIEYLGEWEMLYNPNFNCTEFGTFRNMAGSNNFVLSVKTWIEKTGAIGIFSKAGRYGGTYAHRDIAYHFGMWISPKFQLLLVKEYQRLKAEEQKMLGWTAKRELSKINYHIHTDAIKSHLIPEEVTPAQASIIYAEEADVLNVAMFGMTAKQWR
;
A
#
# COMPACT_ATOMS: atom_id res chain seq x y z
N ILE A 1 -16.07 4.75 33.03
CA ILE A 1 -16.21 5.13 31.58
C ILE A 1 -14.82 5.60 31.17
N TYR A 2 -13.99 4.70 30.64
CA TYR A 2 -12.65 5.04 30.13
C TYR A 2 -12.81 5.71 28.77
N ARG A 3 -12.56 7.02 28.67
CA ARG A 3 -12.27 7.69 27.39
C ARG A 3 -10.93 7.16 26.90
N ARG A 4 -10.93 6.24 25.97
CA ARG A 4 -9.71 5.95 25.19
C ARG A 4 -9.49 7.10 24.22
N ASP A 5 -8.58 8.01 24.56
CA ASP A 5 -8.09 9.00 23.60
C ASP A 5 -7.12 8.27 22.67
N TYR A 6 -7.58 7.99 21.47
CA TYR A 6 -6.74 7.45 20.40
C TYR A 6 -5.86 8.57 19.84
N PRO A 7 -4.58 8.33 19.55
CA PRO A 7 -3.75 9.30 18.86
C PRO A 7 -4.42 9.64 17.51
N MET A 8 -4.66 10.93 17.28
CA MET A 8 -5.33 11.43 16.09
C MET A 8 -4.33 12.17 15.22
N ALA A 9 -4.19 11.75 13.98
CA ALA A 9 -3.50 12.49 12.94
C ALA A 9 -4.52 13.10 11.97
N LYS A 10 -4.15 14.18 11.29
CA LYS A 10 -4.96 14.80 10.25
C LYS A 10 -4.16 14.84 8.96
N ILE A 11 -4.77 14.41 7.88
CA ILE A 11 -4.23 14.59 6.53
C ILE A 11 -5.12 15.55 5.75
N LYS A 12 -4.50 16.34 4.87
CA LYS A 12 -5.23 17.23 3.98
C LYS A 12 -5.26 16.60 2.59
N VAL A 13 -6.47 16.23 2.13
CA VAL A 13 -6.70 15.72 0.79
C VAL A 13 -7.50 16.75 0.01
N GLN A 14 -6.89 17.33 -1.02
CA GLN A 14 -7.41 18.50 -1.71
C GLN A 14 -7.65 19.65 -0.71
N ASN A 15 -8.90 20.05 -0.45
CA ASN A 15 -9.25 21.09 0.51
C ASN A 15 -9.95 20.56 1.77
N THR A 16 -10.00 19.24 1.96
CA THR A 16 -10.68 18.59 3.09
C THR A 16 -9.67 18.02 4.07
N GLU A 17 -9.81 18.33 5.35
CA GLU A 17 -9.09 17.68 6.43
C GLU A 17 -9.77 16.35 6.76
N ILE A 18 -9.04 15.26 6.71
CA ILE A 18 -9.50 13.91 7.03
C ILE A 18 -8.77 13.44 8.29
N THR A 19 -9.53 13.06 9.30
CA THR A 19 -9.02 12.56 10.57
C THR A 19 -8.66 11.07 10.43
N ILE A 20 -7.47 10.71 10.90
CA ILE A 20 -7.01 9.34 11.03
C ILE A 20 -6.84 9.05 12.51
N VAL A 21 -7.30 7.88 12.93
CA VAL A 21 -7.21 7.41 14.32
C VAL A 21 -6.50 6.07 14.30
N SER A 22 -5.44 5.91 15.09
CA SER A 22 -4.80 4.61 15.28
C SER A 22 -5.59 3.79 16.32
N HIS A 23 -5.99 2.58 15.95
CA HIS A 23 -6.73 1.65 16.78
C HIS A 23 -6.22 0.22 16.54
N ASN A 24 -5.74 -0.46 17.60
CA ASN A 24 -5.18 -1.81 17.54
C ASN A 24 -4.04 -1.96 16.50
N ASP A 25 -3.12 -1.00 16.47
CA ASP A 25 -1.97 -0.91 15.55
C ASP A 25 -2.33 -0.72 14.05
N ASP A 26 -3.60 -0.47 13.76
CA ASP A 26 -4.10 -0.16 12.42
C ASP A 26 -4.67 1.27 12.33
N ASP A 27 -4.64 1.82 11.12
CA ASP A 27 -5.16 3.15 10.83
C ASP A 27 -6.64 3.08 10.42
N TYR A 28 -7.46 3.84 11.14
CA TYR A 28 -8.88 4.05 10.85
C TYR A 28 -9.11 5.47 10.37
N ILE A 29 -9.75 5.61 9.24
CA ILE A 29 -9.97 6.87 8.54
C ILE A 29 -11.42 7.32 8.75
N SER A 30 -11.62 8.61 8.98
CA SER A 30 -12.95 9.18 9.17
C SER A 30 -13.75 9.21 7.86
N LEU A 31 -14.73 8.29 7.73
CA LEU A 31 -15.70 8.32 6.63
C LEU A 31 -16.58 9.56 6.69
N THR A 32 -16.84 10.07 7.89
CA THR A 32 -17.62 11.32 8.09
C THR A 32 -16.92 12.51 7.46
N ASP A 33 -15.60 12.65 7.63
CA ASP A 33 -14.87 13.76 7.02
C ASP A 33 -14.80 13.60 5.49
N MET A 34 -14.64 12.37 5.00
CA MET A 34 -14.71 12.07 3.57
C MET A 34 -16.10 12.40 2.99
N ALA A 35 -17.17 12.07 3.69
CA ALA A 35 -18.55 12.37 3.29
C ALA A 35 -18.85 13.87 3.24
N ARG A 36 -18.32 14.65 4.20
CA ARG A 36 -18.48 16.12 4.23
C ARG A 36 -17.92 16.79 2.98
N SER A 37 -16.86 16.24 2.41
CA SER A 37 -16.27 16.75 1.15
C SER A 37 -17.27 16.73 -0.03
N GLN A 38 -18.30 15.87 0.07
CA GLN A 38 -19.34 15.69 -0.96
C GLN A 38 -20.68 16.38 -0.62
N LEU A 39 -20.76 17.15 0.48
CA LEU A 39 -21.97 17.87 0.95
C LEU A 39 -23.20 16.94 1.15
N GLN A 40 -23.01 15.68 1.49
CA GLN A 40 -24.09 14.68 1.63
C GLN A 40 -24.05 14.00 3.00
N GLU A 41 -24.93 14.42 3.92
CA GLU A 41 -24.99 13.87 5.28
C GLU A 41 -25.37 12.38 5.34
N HIS A 42 -26.14 11.89 4.36
CA HIS A 42 -26.66 10.50 4.35
C HIS A 42 -25.85 9.54 3.45
N ILE A 43 -24.69 9.97 2.94
CA ILE A 43 -23.96 9.18 1.95
C ILE A 43 -23.44 7.85 2.52
N ILE A 44 -23.08 7.81 3.81
CA ILE A 44 -22.61 6.58 4.48
C ILE A 44 -23.77 5.55 4.56
N PHE A 45 -25.00 5.97 4.88
CA PHE A 45 -26.16 5.07 4.90
C PHE A 45 -26.47 4.51 3.52
N ARG A 46 -26.40 5.35 2.48
CA ARG A 46 -26.60 4.90 1.10
C ARG A 46 -25.55 3.88 0.68
N TRP A 47 -24.30 4.13 1.03
CA TRP A 47 -23.21 3.20 0.75
C TRP A 47 -23.41 1.87 1.48
N LEU A 48 -23.78 1.86 2.76
CA LEU A 48 -24.09 0.65 3.55
C LEU A 48 -25.33 -0.10 3.06
N SER A 49 -26.23 0.55 2.30
CA SER A 49 -27.40 -0.11 1.73
C SER A 49 -27.09 -0.87 0.44
N LEU A 50 -25.91 -0.69 -0.14
CA LEU A 50 -25.54 -1.37 -1.37
C LEU A 50 -25.13 -2.82 -1.08
N LYS A 51 -25.59 -3.74 -1.93
CA LYS A 51 -25.22 -5.15 -1.83
C LYS A 51 -23.72 -5.37 -1.96
N SER A 52 -23.07 -4.70 -2.92
CA SER A 52 -21.62 -4.74 -3.12
C SER A 52 -20.83 -4.27 -1.91
N THR A 53 -21.34 -3.27 -1.19
CA THR A 53 -20.71 -2.80 0.05
C THR A 53 -20.80 -3.83 1.16
N ILE A 54 -22.01 -4.40 1.38
CA ILE A 54 -22.19 -5.43 2.40
C ILE A 54 -21.33 -6.66 2.12
N GLU A 55 -21.25 -7.09 0.87
CA GLU A 55 -20.36 -8.18 0.43
C GLU A 55 -18.90 -7.86 0.72
N TYR A 56 -18.42 -6.67 0.34
CA TYR A 56 -17.05 -6.26 0.60
C TYR A 56 -16.71 -6.22 2.11
N LEU A 57 -17.61 -5.63 2.92
CA LEU A 57 -17.43 -5.57 4.37
C LEU A 57 -17.41 -6.97 4.99
N GLY A 58 -18.29 -7.86 4.55
CA GLY A 58 -18.33 -9.23 5.02
C GLY A 58 -17.07 -10.02 4.69
N GLU A 59 -16.56 -9.91 3.47
CA GLU A 59 -15.30 -10.54 3.06
C GLU A 59 -14.12 -10.00 3.89
N TRP A 60 -14.06 -8.69 4.11
CA TRP A 60 -13.03 -8.09 4.94
C TRP A 60 -13.10 -8.61 6.39
N GLU A 61 -14.29 -8.62 6.99
CA GLU A 61 -14.48 -9.12 8.36
C GLU A 61 -14.12 -10.62 8.48
N MET A 62 -14.51 -11.45 7.51
CA MET A 62 -14.15 -12.88 7.50
C MET A 62 -12.64 -13.10 7.43
N LEU A 63 -11.89 -12.21 6.79
CA LEU A 63 -10.42 -12.29 6.72
C LEU A 63 -9.73 -11.89 8.02
N TYR A 64 -10.26 -10.88 8.73
CA TYR A 64 -9.54 -10.23 9.83
C TYR A 64 -10.22 -10.37 11.20
N ASN A 65 -11.48 -10.84 11.25
CA ASN A 65 -12.27 -10.94 12.48
C ASN A 65 -12.74 -12.38 12.74
N PRO A 66 -12.03 -13.14 13.57
CA PRO A 66 -12.41 -14.52 13.88
C PRO A 66 -13.74 -14.64 14.65
N ASN A 67 -14.23 -13.54 15.23
CA ASN A 67 -15.50 -13.51 15.99
C ASN A 67 -16.66 -12.93 15.16
N PHE A 68 -16.50 -12.79 13.85
CA PHE A 68 -17.53 -12.24 12.98
C PHE A 68 -18.74 -13.15 12.86
N ASN A 69 -19.94 -12.60 13.04
CA ASN A 69 -21.19 -13.36 12.94
C ASN A 69 -21.63 -13.51 11.47
N CYS A 70 -21.18 -14.59 10.83
CA CYS A 70 -21.50 -14.90 9.44
C CYS A 70 -23.02 -15.14 9.20
N THR A 71 -23.79 -15.55 10.22
CA THR A 71 -25.24 -15.77 10.09
C THR A 71 -25.98 -14.45 9.92
N GLU A 72 -25.71 -13.48 10.78
CA GLU A 72 -26.28 -12.13 10.67
C GLU A 72 -25.80 -11.41 9.40
N PHE A 73 -24.54 -11.60 9.03
CA PHE A 73 -24.02 -11.11 7.75
C PHE A 73 -24.82 -11.68 6.56
N GLY A 74 -25.09 -12.98 6.55
CA GLY A 74 -25.91 -13.62 5.51
C GLY A 74 -27.30 -12.99 5.38
N THR A 75 -27.92 -12.65 6.52
CA THR A 75 -29.20 -11.96 6.56
C THR A 75 -29.11 -10.57 5.92
N PHE A 76 -28.13 -9.76 6.30
CA PHE A 76 -27.94 -8.44 5.70
C PHE A 76 -27.61 -8.51 4.21
N ARG A 77 -26.75 -9.44 3.78
CA ARG A 77 -26.41 -9.64 2.37
C ARG A 77 -27.63 -9.97 1.51
N ASN A 78 -28.57 -10.77 2.04
CA ASN A 78 -29.79 -11.13 1.32
C ASN A 78 -30.78 -9.96 1.22
N MET A 79 -30.82 -9.08 2.22
CA MET A 79 -31.68 -7.90 2.24
C MET A 79 -31.08 -6.70 1.48
N ALA A 80 -29.77 -6.65 1.38
CA ALA A 80 -29.04 -5.52 0.78
C ALA A 80 -29.41 -5.31 -0.69
N GLY A 81 -29.57 -4.04 -1.08
CA GLY A 81 -29.99 -3.65 -2.41
C GLY A 81 -31.50 -3.63 -2.64
N SER A 82 -32.32 -4.07 -1.68
CA SER A 82 -33.78 -3.90 -1.76
C SER A 82 -34.17 -2.44 -1.44
N ASN A 83 -35.30 -1.97 -2.00
CA ASN A 83 -35.74 -0.58 -1.87
C ASN A 83 -35.96 -0.11 -0.43
N ASN A 84 -36.28 -1.03 0.48
CA ASN A 84 -36.58 -0.72 1.88
C ASN A 84 -35.41 -1.05 2.82
N PHE A 85 -34.26 -1.51 2.29
CA PHE A 85 -33.12 -1.87 3.14
C PHE A 85 -32.36 -0.62 3.55
N VAL A 86 -32.32 -0.39 4.85
CA VAL A 86 -31.50 0.67 5.47
C VAL A 86 -30.71 0.04 6.60
N LEU A 87 -29.40 0.19 6.57
CA LEU A 87 -28.51 -0.31 7.59
C LEU A 87 -27.70 0.81 8.21
N SER A 88 -27.75 0.92 9.54
CA SER A 88 -26.89 1.82 10.28
C SER A 88 -25.56 1.16 10.64
N VAL A 89 -24.52 1.96 10.77
CA VAL A 89 -23.19 1.48 11.26
C VAL A 89 -23.34 0.81 12.63
N LYS A 90 -24.16 1.38 13.51
CA LYS A 90 -24.42 0.82 14.84
C LYS A 90 -25.05 -0.57 14.76
N THR A 91 -26.09 -0.73 13.95
CA THR A 91 -26.79 -2.01 13.77
C THR A 91 -25.83 -3.07 13.16
N TRP A 92 -25.01 -2.68 12.19
CA TRP A 92 -24.00 -3.55 11.61
C TRP A 92 -23.07 -4.10 12.68
N ILE A 93 -22.46 -3.22 13.50
CA ILE A 93 -21.54 -3.61 14.56
C ILE A 93 -22.21 -4.50 15.60
N GLU A 94 -23.38 -4.09 16.09
CA GLU A 94 -24.07 -4.81 17.18
C GLU A 94 -24.52 -6.22 16.78
N LYS A 95 -24.89 -6.40 15.52
CA LYS A 95 -25.42 -7.69 15.03
C LYS A 95 -24.32 -8.63 14.55
N THR A 96 -23.33 -8.08 13.85
CA THR A 96 -22.28 -8.92 13.24
C THR A 96 -21.01 -9.03 14.07
N GLY A 97 -20.85 -8.20 15.11
CA GLY A 97 -19.59 -8.12 15.85
C GLY A 97 -18.44 -7.54 15.02
N ALA A 98 -18.77 -6.73 14.02
CA ALA A 98 -17.79 -6.14 13.10
C ALA A 98 -16.77 -5.27 13.82
N ILE A 99 -15.50 -5.33 13.36
CA ILE A 99 -14.37 -4.53 13.88
C ILE A 99 -13.85 -3.53 12.86
N GLY A 100 -14.08 -3.75 11.57
CA GLY A 100 -13.55 -2.91 10.49
C GLY A 100 -14.14 -1.50 10.42
N ILE A 101 -15.28 -1.27 11.08
CA ILE A 101 -15.94 0.04 11.17
C ILE A 101 -16.37 0.28 12.62
N PHE A 102 -16.18 1.50 13.12
CA PHE A 102 -16.75 1.92 14.39
C PHE A 102 -17.33 3.32 14.33
N SER A 103 -18.24 3.63 15.27
CA SER A 103 -18.78 4.97 15.44
C SER A 103 -18.42 5.53 16.80
N LYS A 104 -18.06 6.82 16.83
CA LYS A 104 -17.76 7.57 18.06
C LYS A 104 -18.77 8.70 18.20
N ALA A 105 -19.34 8.84 19.39
CA ALA A 105 -20.22 9.96 19.72
C ALA A 105 -19.43 11.15 20.26
N GLY A 106 -20.01 12.37 20.21
CA GLY A 106 -19.48 13.58 20.81
C GLY A 106 -18.97 14.60 19.80
N ARG A 107 -18.31 15.68 20.30
CA ARG A 107 -17.85 16.82 19.51
C ARG A 107 -16.92 16.44 18.34
N TYR A 108 -16.12 15.40 18.52
CA TYR A 108 -15.26 14.80 17.50
C TYR A 108 -15.77 13.42 17.09
N GLY A 109 -17.11 13.27 17.13
CA GLY A 109 -17.79 12.03 16.75
C GLY A 109 -17.78 11.85 15.25
N GLY A 110 -18.00 10.61 14.83
CA GLY A 110 -18.07 10.24 13.43
C GLY A 110 -17.98 8.73 13.24
N THR A 111 -18.07 8.33 11.99
CA THR A 111 -17.84 6.97 11.55
C THR A 111 -16.41 6.83 11.04
N TYR A 112 -15.70 5.87 11.58
CA TYR A 112 -14.33 5.55 11.22
C TYR A 112 -14.29 4.13 10.68
N ALA A 113 -13.48 3.90 9.66
CA ALA A 113 -13.29 2.59 9.08
C ALA A 113 -11.81 2.30 8.88
N HIS A 114 -11.46 1.02 8.97
CA HIS A 114 -10.14 0.54 8.60
C HIS A 114 -9.75 1.07 7.22
N ARG A 115 -8.47 1.36 7.00
CA ARG A 115 -7.96 1.98 5.76
C ARG A 115 -8.49 1.32 4.49
N ASP A 116 -8.55 -0.02 4.42
CA ASP A 116 -9.03 -0.75 3.24
C ASP A 116 -10.50 -0.43 2.95
N ILE A 117 -11.32 -0.40 4.00
CA ILE A 117 -12.75 -0.08 3.92
C ILE A 117 -12.95 1.39 3.56
N ALA A 118 -12.12 2.28 4.12
CA ALA A 118 -12.16 3.70 3.78
C ALA A 118 -11.76 3.97 2.32
N TYR A 119 -10.81 3.21 1.77
CA TYR A 119 -10.48 3.28 0.34
C TYR A 119 -11.63 2.80 -0.54
N HIS A 120 -12.31 1.71 -0.17
CA HIS A 120 -13.51 1.25 -0.87
C HIS A 120 -14.60 2.33 -0.87
N PHE A 121 -14.85 2.97 0.28
CA PHE A 121 -15.78 4.10 0.39
C PHE A 121 -15.34 5.27 -0.50
N GLY A 122 -14.06 5.65 -0.45
CA GLY A 122 -13.48 6.72 -1.25
C GLY A 122 -13.62 6.49 -2.76
N MET A 123 -13.38 5.26 -3.22
CA MET A 123 -13.57 4.88 -4.62
C MET A 123 -15.03 4.99 -5.04
N TRP A 124 -15.97 4.61 -4.17
CA TRP A 124 -17.38 4.69 -4.45
C TRP A 124 -17.90 6.14 -4.54
N ILE A 125 -17.45 7.04 -3.64
CA ILE A 125 -17.91 8.44 -3.65
C ILE A 125 -17.22 9.30 -4.71
N SER A 126 -16.04 8.91 -5.19
CA SER A 126 -15.23 9.73 -6.12
C SER A 126 -14.55 8.88 -7.20
N PRO A 127 -15.12 8.83 -8.41
CA PRO A 127 -14.46 8.20 -9.56
C PRO A 127 -13.07 8.79 -9.85
N LYS A 128 -12.85 10.07 -9.56
CA LYS A 128 -11.54 10.72 -9.67
C LYS A 128 -10.54 10.11 -8.68
N PHE A 129 -10.96 9.85 -7.44
CA PHE A 129 -10.11 9.19 -6.44
C PHE A 129 -9.77 7.77 -6.87
N GLN A 130 -10.74 7.02 -7.39
CA GLN A 130 -10.53 5.68 -7.93
C GLN A 130 -9.45 5.68 -9.03
N LEU A 131 -9.56 6.60 -9.99
CA LEU A 131 -8.57 6.73 -11.07
C LEU A 131 -7.18 7.11 -10.56
N LEU A 132 -7.10 8.01 -9.57
CA LEU A 132 -5.83 8.40 -8.96
C LEU A 132 -5.17 7.21 -8.25
N LEU A 133 -5.94 6.41 -7.53
CA LEU A 133 -5.45 5.22 -6.84
C LEU A 133 -4.88 4.19 -7.82
N VAL A 134 -5.58 3.93 -8.93
CA VAL A 134 -5.12 3.03 -9.99
C VAL A 134 -3.81 3.55 -10.61
N LYS A 135 -3.73 4.84 -10.94
CA LYS A 135 -2.51 5.44 -11.51
C LYS A 135 -1.34 5.39 -10.55
N GLU A 136 -1.58 5.65 -9.26
CA GLU A 136 -0.53 5.59 -8.25
C GLU A 136 -0.02 4.16 -8.06
N TYR A 137 -0.91 3.17 -8.04
CA TYR A 137 -0.51 1.76 -8.03
C TYR A 137 0.37 1.41 -9.24
N GLN A 138 -0.03 1.83 -10.44
CA GLN A 138 0.76 1.59 -11.65
C GLN A 138 2.14 2.27 -11.59
N ARG A 139 2.21 3.49 -11.06
CA ARG A 139 3.46 4.23 -10.86
C ARG A 139 4.41 3.49 -9.91
N LEU A 140 3.89 3.08 -8.74
CA LEU A 140 4.66 2.34 -7.74
C LEU A 140 5.16 0.99 -8.27
N LYS A 141 4.31 0.27 -9.02
CA LYS A 141 4.72 -0.99 -9.67
C LYS A 141 5.83 -0.77 -10.70
N ALA A 142 5.74 0.28 -11.50
CA ALA A 142 6.78 0.60 -12.47
C ALA A 142 8.11 0.98 -11.79
N GLU A 143 8.06 1.69 -10.67
CA GLU A 143 9.24 2.03 -9.87
C GLU A 143 9.85 0.79 -9.21
N GLU A 144 9.02 -0.08 -8.63
CA GLU A 144 9.46 -1.36 -8.05
C GLU A 144 10.20 -2.22 -9.10
N GLN A 145 9.63 -2.35 -10.31
CA GLN A 145 10.25 -3.09 -11.40
C GLN A 145 11.60 -2.49 -11.83
N LYS A 146 11.71 -1.16 -11.89
CA LYS A 146 12.98 -0.48 -12.18
C LYS A 146 14.02 -0.76 -11.08
N MET A 147 13.64 -0.66 -9.83
CA MET A 147 14.54 -0.92 -8.70
C MET A 147 14.99 -2.38 -8.66
N LEU A 148 14.11 -3.34 -8.89
CA LEU A 148 14.45 -4.76 -8.97
C LEU A 148 15.42 -5.03 -10.13
N GLY A 149 15.16 -4.46 -11.32
CA GLY A 149 16.05 -4.56 -12.47
C GLY A 149 17.43 -3.96 -12.20
N TRP A 150 17.50 -2.82 -11.52
CA TRP A 150 18.75 -2.18 -11.11
C TRP A 150 19.54 -3.02 -10.10
N THR A 151 18.87 -3.56 -9.08
CA THR A 151 19.48 -4.41 -8.05
C THR A 151 20.04 -5.69 -8.66
N ALA A 152 19.27 -6.36 -9.52
CA ALA A 152 19.73 -7.57 -10.21
C ALA A 152 20.96 -7.30 -11.08
N LYS A 153 20.97 -6.20 -11.86
CA LYS A 153 22.13 -5.79 -12.66
C LYS A 153 23.37 -5.52 -11.79
N ARG A 154 23.17 -4.86 -10.66
CA ARG A 154 24.26 -4.55 -9.72
C ARG A 154 24.88 -5.81 -9.11
N GLU A 155 24.04 -6.77 -8.69
CA GLU A 155 24.55 -8.03 -8.13
C GLU A 155 25.24 -8.90 -9.18
N LEU A 156 24.71 -8.97 -10.41
CA LEU A 156 25.38 -9.64 -11.53
C LEU A 156 26.72 -8.99 -11.84
N SER A 157 26.79 -7.65 -11.82
CA SER A 157 28.06 -6.94 -12.06
C SER A 157 29.11 -7.26 -10.98
N LYS A 158 28.72 -7.36 -9.71
CA LYS A 158 29.64 -7.74 -8.63
C LYS A 158 30.19 -9.16 -8.82
N ILE A 159 29.28 -10.12 -9.10
CA ILE A 159 29.66 -11.52 -9.30
C ILE A 159 30.61 -11.63 -10.50
N ASN A 160 30.26 -11.01 -11.63
CA ASN A 160 31.13 -11.01 -12.82
C ASN A 160 32.48 -10.35 -12.56
N TYR A 161 32.50 -9.23 -11.81
CA TYR A 161 33.74 -8.58 -11.43
C TYR A 161 34.65 -9.52 -10.61
N HIS A 162 34.11 -10.25 -9.62
CA HIS A 162 34.90 -11.21 -8.84
C HIS A 162 35.43 -12.34 -9.70
N ILE A 163 34.59 -12.99 -10.51
CA ILE A 163 35.01 -14.10 -11.41
C ILE A 163 36.11 -13.61 -12.36
N HIS A 164 35.92 -12.41 -12.94
CA HIS A 164 36.89 -11.85 -13.88
C HIS A 164 38.23 -11.51 -13.19
N THR A 165 38.16 -10.89 -12.00
CA THR A 165 39.35 -10.55 -11.21
C THR A 165 40.14 -11.79 -10.80
N ASP A 166 39.45 -12.84 -10.38
CA ASP A 166 40.09 -14.12 -10.01
C ASP A 166 40.72 -14.81 -11.24
N ALA A 167 40.05 -14.76 -12.39
CA ALA A 167 40.61 -15.30 -13.64
C ALA A 167 41.87 -14.53 -14.10
N ILE A 168 41.84 -13.21 -14.03
CA ILE A 168 43.00 -12.35 -14.31
C ILE A 168 44.15 -12.68 -13.39
N LYS A 169 43.90 -12.79 -12.09
CA LYS A 169 44.90 -13.12 -11.09
C LYS A 169 45.54 -14.50 -11.36
N SER A 170 44.73 -15.47 -11.75
CA SER A 170 45.21 -16.86 -11.94
C SER A 170 45.91 -17.11 -13.27
N HIS A 171 45.60 -16.31 -14.30
CA HIS A 171 46.04 -16.65 -15.67
C HIS A 171 46.77 -15.51 -16.39
N LEU A 172 46.59 -14.23 -16.00
CA LEU A 172 47.15 -13.11 -16.72
C LEU A 172 48.20 -12.32 -15.94
N ILE A 173 48.28 -12.46 -14.62
CA ILE A 173 49.32 -11.82 -13.81
C ILE A 173 50.51 -12.78 -13.60
N PRO A 174 51.70 -12.51 -14.20
CA PRO A 174 52.88 -13.25 -13.89
C PRO A 174 53.30 -13.08 -12.42
N GLU A 175 53.92 -14.09 -11.82
CA GLU A 175 54.38 -14.04 -10.42
C GLU A 175 55.40 -12.93 -10.13
N GLU A 176 56.08 -12.39 -11.17
CA GLU A 176 57.18 -11.45 -11.07
C GLU A 176 56.80 -9.97 -11.21
N VAL A 177 55.47 -9.61 -11.34
CA VAL A 177 55.03 -8.25 -11.48
C VAL A 177 54.84 -7.52 -10.16
N THR A 178 55.15 -6.23 -10.13
CA THR A 178 54.93 -5.39 -8.95
C THR A 178 53.43 -5.13 -8.72
N PRO A 179 53.00 -4.80 -7.49
CA PRO A 179 51.59 -4.46 -7.20
C PRO A 179 51.02 -3.30 -8.05
N ALA A 180 51.87 -2.35 -8.42
CA ALA A 180 51.47 -1.22 -9.29
C ALA A 180 51.18 -1.66 -10.73
N GLN A 181 51.99 -2.53 -11.29
CA GLN A 181 51.76 -3.14 -12.61
C GLN A 181 50.55 -4.06 -12.64
N ALA A 182 50.34 -4.85 -11.59
CA ALA A 182 49.13 -5.69 -11.43
C ALA A 182 47.89 -4.83 -11.41
N SER A 183 47.89 -3.69 -10.71
CA SER A 183 46.76 -2.73 -10.66
C SER A 183 46.35 -2.18 -12.02
N ILE A 184 47.32 -1.96 -12.92
CA ILE A 184 47.05 -1.47 -14.30
C ILE A 184 46.33 -2.58 -15.09
N ILE A 185 46.83 -3.81 -15.03
CA ILE A 185 46.21 -4.97 -15.71
C ILE A 185 44.76 -5.12 -15.26
N TYR A 186 44.50 -5.10 -13.94
CA TYR A 186 43.14 -5.17 -13.43
C TYR A 186 42.24 -4.05 -13.94
N ALA A 187 42.74 -2.81 -14.06
CA ALA A 187 41.95 -1.67 -14.52
C ALA A 187 41.56 -1.80 -16.00
N GLU A 188 42.51 -2.23 -16.85
CA GLU A 188 42.29 -2.40 -18.28
C GLU A 188 41.28 -3.52 -18.56
N GLU A 189 41.45 -4.64 -17.91
CA GLU A 189 40.53 -5.78 -18.07
C GLU A 189 39.14 -5.53 -17.50
N ALA A 190 39.05 -4.77 -16.39
CA ALA A 190 37.74 -4.32 -15.85
C ALA A 190 37.02 -3.39 -16.82
N ASP A 191 37.73 -2.54 -17.55
CA ASP A 191 37.13 -1.67 -18.57
C ASP A 191 36.66 -2.45 -19.80
N VAL A 192 37.37 -3.51 -20.20
CA VAL A 192 36.91 -4.43 -21.25
C VAL A 192 35.58 -5.07 -20.86
N LEU A 193 35.46 -5.55 -19.61
CA LEU A 193 34.24 -6.12 -19.08
C LEU A 193 33.09 -5.09 -19.06
N ASN A 194 33.34 -3.88 -18.58
CA ASN A 194 32.36 -2.81 -18.52
C ASN A 194 31.83 -2.43 -19.91
N VAL A 195 32.72 -2.33 -20.91
CA VAL A 195 32.32 -2.06 -22.29
C VAL A 195 31.48 -3.21 -22.85
N ALA A 196 31.85 -4.47 -22.60
CA ALA A 196 31.07 -5.63 -23.06
C ALA A 196 29.70 -5.70 -22.43
N MET A 197 29.56 -5.37 -21.14
CA MET A 197 28.30 -5.45 -20.40
C MET A 197 27.41 -4.22 -20.53
N PHE A 198 28.00 -3.03 -20.59
CA PHE A 198 27.29 -1.74 -20.46
C PHE A 198 27.54 -0.78 -21.63
N GLY A 199 28.42 -1.13 -22.57
CA GLY A 199 28.76 -0.29 -23.73
C GLY A 199 29.64 0.91 -23.39
N MET A 200 30.21 1.01 -22.17
CA MET A 200 31.04 2.16 -21.74
C MET A 200 32.03 1.75 -20.64
N THR A 201 33.14 2.49 -20.57
CA THR A 201 34.15 2.31 -19.52
C THR A 201 33.71 2.92 -18.17
N ALA A 202 34.37 2.55 -17.08
CA ALA A 202 34.12 3.12 -15.75
C ALA A 202 34.38 4.65 -15.72
N LYS A 203 35.28 5.15 -16.56
CA LYS A 203 35.57 6.60 -16.71
C LYS A 203 34.46 7.36 -17.45
N GLN A 204 33.80 6.72 -18.39
CA GLN A 204 32.65 7.32 -19.12
C GLN A 204 31.36 7.35 -18.31
N TRP A 205 31.28 6.55 -17.26
CA TRP A 205 30.11 6.52 -16.37
C TRP A 205 30.13 7.59 -15.28
N ARG A 206 31.27 8.15 -14.92
CA ARG A 206 31.44 9.24 -13.93
C ARG A 206 31.22 10.60 -14.54
#